data_0248fa9ed2644bcf3487ca73144910f3
#
_entry.id   0248fa9ed2644bcf3487ca73144910f3
#
_cell.length_a   1.000
_cell.length_b   1.000
_cell.length_c   1.000
_cell.angle_alpha   90.00
_cell.angle_beta   90.00
_cell.angle_gamma   90.00
#
_symmetry.space_group_name_H-M   'P 1'
#
loop_
_entity.id
_entity.type
_entity.pdbx_description
1 polymer ?
#
loop_
_entity_poly.entity_id
_entity_poly.type
_entity_poly.pdbx_seq_one_letter_code
_entity_poly.pdbx_strand_id
1 'polypeptide(L)'
;MKRVLGVFILVLLSSSVMMSQTVSELQARKKKALENLELTSSLIEKTSKSKTKTLTQLNLLNAEIKQRQTIINTLNAEIRGINKDLNKLRNETNKLQQELDTLKKEYAVLMYHTYFKKSKYEELMFVLSAKDFSESFRRYRYIKQYSEYCQKKTEEINAAKAALTEKLQKTEKIRAERLSVLNERKKENTKLQNEKNKQNKLVKDLKKKERQLKAELKKQQKLANKLNEKNEKKIA
;
A
#
# COMPACT_ATOMS: atom_id res chain seq x y z
N MET A 1 46.34 -5.22 -18.19
CA MET A 1 44.91 -5.04 -18.53
C MET A 1 43.92 -5.89 -17.70
N LYS A 2 44.32 -7.04 -17.13
CA LYS A 2 43.43 -7.91 -16.32
C LYS A 2 43.10 -7.38 -14.89
N ARG A 3 43.92 -6.47 -14.33
CA ARG A 3 43.72 -5.92 -12.96
C ARG A 3 42.82 -4.68 -12.91
N VAL A 4 42.62 -3.97 -14.01
CA VAL A 4 41.74 -2.79 -14.10
C VAL A 4 40.26 -3.21 -14.35
N LEU A 5 40.07 -4.35 -15.01
CA LEU A 5 38.73 -4.90 -15.25
C LEU A 5 38.06 -5.42 -13.96
N GLY A 6 38.86 -5.93 -13.00
CA GLY A 6 38.36 -6.41 -11.71
C GLY A 6 37.86 -5.30 -10.78
N VAL A 7 38.46 -4.12 -10.83
CA VAL A 7 38.03 -2.97 -10.00
C VAL A 7 36.75 -2.33 -10.55
N PHE A 8 36.56 -2.36 -11.87
CA PHE A 8 35.34 -1.80 -12.50
C PHE A 8 34.10 -2.68 -12.27
N ILE A 9 34.28 -4.00 -12.15
CA ILE A 9 33.17 -4.93 -11.80
C ILE A 9 32.80 -4.82 -10.31
N LEU A 10 33.77 -4.52 -9.43
CA LEU A 10 33.49 -4.35 -8.00
C LEU A 10 32.76 -3.05 -7.67
N VAL A 11 32.93 -1.99 -8.48
CA VAL A 11 32.24 -0.69 -8.34
C VAL A 11 30.81 -0.76 -8.90
N LEU A 12 30.55 -1.63 -9.89
CA LEU A 12 29.18 -1.81 -10.45
C LEU A 12 28.28 -2.68 -9.58
N LEU A 13 28.83 -3.46 -8.64
CA LEU A 13 28.07 -4.28 -7.69
C LEU A 13 27.66 -3.52 -6.41
N SER A 14 28.19 -2.33 -6.17
CA SER A 14 27.90 -1.53 -4.97
C SER A 14 26.74 -0.53 -5.13
N SER A 15 26.13 -0.40 -6.32
CA SER A 15 25.12 0.62 -6.61
C SER A 15 23.66 0.13 -6.67
N SER A 16 23.35 -1.11 -6.29
CA SER A 16 22.00 -1.68 -6.42
C SER A 16 21.31 -2.09 -5.11
N VAL A 17 21.75 -1.57 -3.95
CA VAL A 17 20.93 -1.68 -2.72
C VAL A 17 20.08 -0.41 -2.59
N MET A 18 19.27 -0.09 -3.57
CA MET A 18 18.04 0.66 -3.30
C MET A 18 17.11 -0.30 -2.56
N MET A 19 17.14 -0.23 -1.22
CA MET A 19 16.22 -0.92 -0.34
C MET A 19 14.78 -0.57 -0.75
N SER A 20 14.17 -1.43 -1.55
CA SER A 20 12.73 -1.49 -1.66
C SER A 20 12.21 -1.87 -0.28
N GLN A 21 11.76 -0.88 0.50
CA GLN A 21 11.11 -1.15 1.77
C GLN A 21 9.92 -2.07 1.50
N THR A 22 10.03 -3.31 1.96
CA THR A 22 8.97 -4.30 1.78
C THR A 22 7.74 -3.88 2.58
N VAL A 23 6.54 -4.23 2.11
CA VAL A 23 5.27 -3.99 2.85
C VAL A 23 5.36 -4.53 4.28
N SER A 24 6.01 -5.67 4.48
CA SER A 24 6.28 -6.25 5.80
C SER A 24 7.09 -5.33 6.71
N GLU A 25 8.12 -4.66 6.20
CA GLU A 25 8.93 -3.71 6.98
C GLU A 25 8.12 -2.46 7.36
N LEU A 26 7.27 -1.97 6.47
CA LEU A 26 6.36 -0.86 6.74
C LEU A 26 5.33 -1.22 7.81
N GLN A 27 4.77 -2.43 7.76
CA GLN A 27 3.85 -2.94 8.79
C GLN A 27 4.52 -3.10 10.15
N ALA A 28 5.76 -3.59 10.20
CA ALA A 28 6.52 -3.70 11.45
C ALA A 28 6.81 -2.33 12.07
N ARG A 29 7.17 -1.32 11.25
CA ARG A 29 7.37 0.07 11.71
C ARG A 29 6.06 0.69 12.23
N LYS A 30 4.94 0.44 11.55
CA LYS A 30 3.60 0.87 11.97
C LYS A 30 3.23 0.26 13.32
N LYS A 31 3.39 -1.06 13.49
CA LYS A 31 3.11 -1.76 14.75
C LYS A 31 3.91 -1.16 15.91
N LYS A 32 5.21 -0.97 15.74
CA LYS A 32 6.09 -0.35 16.76
C LYS A 32 5.68 1.09 17.08
N ALA A 33 5.24 1.86 16.08
CA ALA A 33 4.75 3.22 16.29
C ALA A 33 3.42 3.24 17.07
N LEU A 34 2.51 2.28 16.80
CA LEU A 34 1.25 2.14 17.52
C LEU A 34 1.47 1.74 18.99
N GLU A 35 2.35 0.79 19.28
CA GLU A 35 2.72 0.39 20.64
C GLU A 35 3.29 1.57 21.44
N ASN A 36 4.19 2.35 20.84
CA ASN A 36 4.74 3.55 21.46
C ASN A 36 3.68 4.63 21.70
N LEU A 37 2.70 4.77 20.78
CA LEU A 37 1.58 5.69 20.92
C LEU A 37 0.69 5.32 22.12
N GLU A 38 0.34 4.05 22.26
CA GLU A 38 -0.48 3.53 23.36
C GLU A 38 0.20 3.76 24.71
N LEU A 39 1.49 3.49 24.78
CA LEU A 39 2.30 3.72 25.99
C LEU A 39 2.35 5.21 26.36
N THR A 40 2.49 6.09 25.35
CA THR A 40 2.50 7.55 25.55
C THR A 40 1.11 8.05 25.99
N SER A 41 0.03 7.57 25.38
CA SER A 41 -1.35 7.92 25.80
C SER A 41 -1.65 7.50 27.24
N SER A 42 -1.23 6.31 27.65
CA SER A 42 -1.36 5.82 29.04
C SER A 42 -0.60 6.71 30.04
N LEU A 43 0.59 7.17 29.67
CA LEU A 43 1.38 8.10 30.50
C LEU A 43 0.71 9.47 30.61
N ILE A 44 0.10 9.99 29.56
CA ILE A 44 -0.67 11.26 29.56
C ILE A 44 -1.86 11.15 30.52
N GLU A 45 -2.62 10.07 30.48
CA GLU A 45 -3.79 9.86 31.34
C GLU A 45 -3.39 9.79 32.84
N LYS A 46 -2.37 9.03 33.17
CA LYS A 46 -1.84 8.93 34.54
C LYS A 46 -1.30 10.27 35.09
N THR A 47 -0.81 11.14 34.17
CA THR A 47 -0.20 12.42 34.51
C THR A 47 -1.25 13.55 34.71
N SER A 48 -2.47 13.38 34.21
CA SER A 48 -3.56 14.36 34.27
C SER A 48 -3.99 14.79 35.68
N LYS A 49 -3.68 14.03 36.71
CA LYS A 49 -4.15 14.23 38.07
C LYS A 49 -3.29 15.19 38.94
N SER A 50 -2.25 15.85 38.42
CA SER A 50 -1.37 16.71 39.20
C SER A 50 -0.99 18.03 38.49
N LYS A 51 -1.23 19.16 39.16
CA LYS A 51 -1.05 20.55 38.65
C LYS A 51 0.37 20.96 38.23
N THR A 52 1.42 20.22 38.60
CA THR A 52 2.83 20.52 38.29
C THR A 52 3.31 20.05 36.91
N LYS A 53 2.41 19.55 36.04
CA LYS A 53 2.74 18.68 34.95
C LYS A 53 2.39 19.19 33.51
N THR A 54 2.07 20.47 33.36
CA THR A 54 1.62 20.98 32.04
C THR A 54 2.73 20.93 30.98
N LEU A 55 4.00 21.12 31.36
CA LEU A 55 5.13 20.98 30.42
C LEU A 55 5.40 19.53 30.05
N THR A 56 5.30 18.63 31.05
CA THR A 56 5.45 17.18 30.79
C THR A 56 4.33 16.68 29.88
N GLN A 57 3.07 17.10 30.14
CA GLN A 57 1.94 16.79 29.27
C GLN A 57 2.14 17.31 27.85
N LEU A 58 2.67 18.52 27.67
CA LEU A 58 2.98 19.07 26.35
C LEU A 58 4.05 18.26 25.63
N ASN A 59 5.10 17.85 26.33
CA ASN A 59 6.16 17.02 25.74
C ASN A 59 5.65 15.64 25.33
N LEU A 60 4.82 15.00 26.18
CA LEU A 60 4.19 13.73 25.86
C LEU A 60 3.25 13.86 24.65
N LEU A 61 2.43 14.90 24.62
CA LEU A 61 1.53 15.17 23.50
C LEU A 61 2.28 15.47 22.20
N ASN A 62 3.42 16.17 22.27
CA ASN A 62 4.31 16.37 21.12
C ASN A 62 4.89 15.04 20.61
N ALA A 63 5.29 14.14 21.51
CA ALA A 63 5.77 12.81 21.15
C ALA A 63 4.65 11.98 20.48
N GLU A 64 3.44 12.02 21.03
CA GLU A 64 2.26 11.36 20.45
C GLU A 64 1.94 11.88 19.05
N ILE A 65 1.90 13.19 18.84
CA ILE A 65 1.70 13.83 17.53
C ILE A 65 2.78 13.38 16.53
N LYS A 66 4.04 13.34 16.94
CA LYS A 66 5.15 12.88 16.10
C LYS A 66 5.01 11.41 15.71
N GLN A 67 4.67 10.54 16.65
CA GLN A 67 4.44 9.11 16.40
C GLN A 67 3.27 8.91 15.44
N ARG A 68 2.15 9.61 15.64
CA ARG A 68 0.99 9.55 14.78
C ARG A 68 1.29 10.05 13.36
N GLN A 69 2.10 11.10 13.24
CA GLN A 69 2.58 11.56 11.94
C GLN A 69 3.42 10.49 11.23
N THR A 70 4.25 9.75 11.98
CA THR A 70 5.02 8.62 11.45
C THR A 70 4.10 7.50 10.95
N ILE A 71 3.05 7.15 11.71
CA ILE A 71 2.04 6.15 11.29
C ILE A 71 1.37 6.59 9.98
N ILE A 72 0.92 7.85 9.89
CA ILE A 72 0.29 8.38 8.68
C ILE A 72 1.24 8.34 7.47
N ASN A 73 2.52 8.65 7.67
CA ASN A 73 3.53 8.59 6.62
C ASN A 73 3.76 7.13 6.16
N THR A 74 3.76 6.17 7.08
CA THR A 74 3.86 4.74 6.78
C THR A 74 2.65 4.26 5.99
N LEU A 75 1.42 4.60 6.42
CA LEU A 75 0.19 4.27 5.70
C LEU A 75 0.17 4.88 4.29
N ASN A 76 0.68 6.11 4.12
CA ASN A 76 0.81 6.71 2.78
C ASN A 76 1.83 5.96 1.90
N ALA A 77 2.92 5.44 2.47
CA ALA A 77 3.88 4.62 1.74
C ALA A 77 3.27 3.26 1.33
N GLU A 78 2.52 2.64 2.24
CA GLU A 78 1.79 1.39 1.99
C GLU A 78 0.75 1.58 0.86
N ILE A 79 -0.05 2.65 0.89
CA ILE A 79 -1.01 2.98 -0.17
C ILE A 79 -0.29 3.17 -1.52
N ARG A 80 0.88 3.79 -1.56
CA ARG A 80 1.68 3.92 -2.80
C ARG A 80 2.13 2.55 -3.32
N GLY A 81 2.59 1.67 -2.43
CA GLY A 81 2.95 0.28 -2.77
C GLY A 81 1.77 -0.47 -3.38
N ILE A 82 0.63 -0.49 -2.68
CA ILE A 82 -0.60 -1.14 -3.14
C ILE A 82 -1.06 -0.59 -4.51
N ASN A 83 -0.99 0.73 -4.73
CA ASN A 83 -1.34 1.31 -6.02
C ASN A 83 -0.39 0.85 -7.15
N LYS A 84 0.90 0.71 -6.87
CA LYS A 84 1.88 0.16 -7.84
C LYS A 84 1.53 -1.28 -8.21
N ASP A 85 1.19 -2.11 -7.22
CA ASP A 85 0.82 -3.51 -7.44
C ASP A 85 -0.51 -3.63 -8.20
N LEU A 86 -1.50 -2.78 -7.89
CA LEU A 86 -2.76 -2.71 -8.65
C LEU A 86 -2.52 -2.32 -10.10
N ASN A 87 -1.64 -1.36 -10.39
CA ASN A 87 -1.30 -0.97 -11.76
C ASN A 87 -0.60 -2.11 -12.51
N LYS A 88 0.32 -2.83 -11.84
CA LYS A 88 0.98 -4.01 -12.41
C LYS A 88 -0.05 -5.10 -12.74
N LEU A 89 -0.91 -5.46 -11.79
CA LEU A 89 -1.95 -6.45 -11.98
C LEU A 89 -2.94 -6.06 -13.09
N ARG A 90 -3.31 -4.79 -13.18
CA ARG A 90 -4.17 -4.29 -14.26
C ARG A 90 -3.53 -4.50 -15.63
N ASN A 91 -2.24 -4.19 -15.77
CA ASN A 91 -1.52 -4.38 -17.03
C ASN A 91 -1.40 -5.87 -17.40
N GLU A 92 -1.12 -6.73 -16.40
CA GLU A 92 -1.07 -8.19 -16.62
C GLU A 92 -2.45 -8.74 -17.01
N THR A 93 -3.52 -8.29 -16.33
CA THR A 93 -4.91 -8.68 -16.65
C THR A 93 -5.30 -8.26 -18.05
N ASN A 94 -4.95 -7.03 -18.47
CA ASN A 94 -5.25 -6.55 -19.82
C ASN A 94 -4.51 -7.38 -20.89
N LYS A 95 -3.26 -7.75 -20.66
CA LYS A 95 -2.49 -8.63 -21.56
C LYS A 95 -3.14 -10.01 -21.68
N LEU A 96 -3.47 -10.64 -20.55
CA LEU A 96 -4.14 -11.94 -20.53
C LEU A 96 -5.52 -11.90 -21.21
N GLN A 97 -6.26 -10.81 -21.05
CA GLN A 97 -7.53 -10.63 -21.73
C GLN A 97 -7.35 -10.57 -23.27
N GLN A 98 -6.37 -9.79 -23.74
CA GLN A 98 -6.07 -9.69 -25.18
C GLN A 98 -5.61 -11.04 -25.75
N GLU A 99 -4.78 -11.77 -25.04
CA GLU A 99 -4.32 -13.11 -25.40
C GLU A 99 -5.49 -14.09 -25.49
N LEU A 100 -6.36 -14.12 -24.47
CA LEU A 100 -7.57 -14.93 -24.45
C LEU A 100 -8.51 -14.60 -25.63
N ASP A 101 -8.69 -13.32 -25.95
CA ASP A 101 -9.54 -12.89 -27.07
C ASP A 101 -8.94 -13.29 -28.41
N THR A 102 -7.61 -13.27 -28.55
CA THR A 102 -6.89 -13.76 -29.72
C THR A 102 -7.08 -15.27 -29.89
N LEU A 103 -6.83 -16.05 -28.82
CA LEU A 103 -7.02 -17.50 -28.81
C LEU A 103 -8.46 -17.90 -29.19
N LYS A 104 -9.45 -17.17 -28.63
CA LYS A 104 -10.87 -17.40 -28.98
C LYS A 104 -11.19 -17.11 -30.45
N LYS A 105 -10.63 -16.03 -31.01
CA LYS A 105 -10.79 -15.70 -32.41
C LYS A 105 -10.19 -16.78 -33.34
N GLU A 106 -8.96 -17.20 -33.04
CA GLU A 106 -8.30 -18.30 -33.76
C GLU A 106 -9.13 -19.59 -33.69
N TYR A 107 -9.60 -19.94 -32.50
CA TYR A 107 -10.45 -21.12 -32.30
C TYR A 107 -11.80 -21.00 -33.01
N ALA A 108 -12.42 -19.83 -33.02
CA ALA A 108 -13.68 -19.59 -33.74
C ALA A 108 -13.53 -19.81 -35.26
N VAL A 109 -12.42 -19.36 -35.85
CA VAL A 109 -12.11 -19.63 -37.28
C VAL A 109 -11.95 -21.14 -37.54
N LEU A 110 -11.22 -21.83 -36.65
CA LEU A 110 -11.09 -23.29 -36.75
C LEU A 110 -12.45 -24.01 -36.67
N MET A 111 -13.29 -23.63 -35.71
CA MET A 111 -14.62 -24.22 -35.55
C MET A 111 -15.56 -23.89 -36.67
N TYR A 112 -15.53 -22.67 -37.22
CA TYR A 112 -16.33 -22.28 -38.36
C TYR A 112 -16.08 -23.21 -39.59
N HIS A 113 -14.82 -23.46 -39.90
CA HIS A 113 -14.45 -24.36 -41.01
C HIS A 113 -14.81 -25.83 -40.74
N THR A 114 -14.94 -26.24 -39.48
CA THR A 114 -15.25 -27.62 -39.10
C THR A 114 -16.76 -27.84 -38.96
N TYR A 115 -17.46 -26.91 -38.33
CA TYR A 115 -18.88 -27.06 -37.96
C TYR A 115 -19.80 -27.07 -39.19
N PHE A 116 -19.46 -26.29 -40.23
CA PHE A 116 -20.25 -26.25 -41.48
C PHE A 116 -19.97 -27.43 -42.42
N LYS A 117 -19.05 -28.34 -42.08
CA LYS A 117 -18.62 -29.37 -43.02
C LYS A 117 -18.64 -30.81 -42.51
N LYS A 118 -19.01 -31.10 -41.25
CA LYS A 118 -18.82 -32.48 -40.76
C LYS A 118 -19.82 -32.97 -39.71
N SER A 119 -20.74 -33.82 -40.14
CA SER A 119 -21.23 -34.90 -39.29
C SER A 119 -20.13 -36.00 -39.20
N LYS A 120 -20.13 -36.82 -38.15
CA LYS A 120 -19.23 -37.99 -38.07
C LYS A 120 -19.31 -38.90 -39.31
N TYR A 121 -20.46 -38.91 -39.96
CA TYR A 121 -20.70 -39.62 -41.21
C TYR A 121 -19.87 -39.01 -42.37
N GLU A 122 -19.82 -37.70 -42.51
CA GLU A 122 -19.03 -37.02 -43.54
C GLU A 122 -17.51 -37.22 -43.34
N GLU A 123 -17.03 -37.30 -42.10
CA GLU A 123 -15.63 -37.64 -41.82
C GLU A 123 -15.27 -39.06 -42.30
N LEU A 124 -16.15 -40.03 -42.00
CA LEU A 124 -16.00 -41.39 -42.49
C LEU A 124 -16.06 -41.43 -44.02
N MET A 125 -17.03 -40.74 -44.64
CA MET A 125 -17.15 -40.68 -46.12
C MET A 125 -15.92 -39.99 -46.73
N PHE A 126 -15.37 -38.96 -46.11
CA PHE A 126 -14.14 -38.31 -46.61
C PHE A 126 -12.93 -39.27 -46.61
N VAL A 127 -12.78 -40.11 -45.59
CA VAL A 127 -11.72 -41.12 -45.56
C VAL A 127 -11.97 -42.25 -46.52
N LEU A 128 -13.23 -42.75 -46.63
CA LEU A 128 -13.60 -43.89 -47.49
C LEU A 128 -13.69 -43.53 -48.96
N SER A 129 -13.91 -42.26 -49.32
CA SER A 129 -13.94 -41.79 -50.72
C SER A 129 -12.56 -41.58 -51.33
N ALA A 130 -11.48 -42.00 -50.69
CA ALA A 130 -10.13 -41.94 -51.21
C ALA A 130 -9.92 -42.95 -52.33
N LYS A 131 -9.05 -42.62 -53.28
CA LYS A 131 -8.77 -43.47 -54.47
C LYS A 131 -7.99 -44.73 -54.14
N ASP A 132 -7.17 -44.67 -53.11
CA ASP A 132 -6.34 -45.78 -52.64
C ASP A 132 -6.15 -45.74 -51.12
N PHE A 133 -5.61 -46.83 -50.58
CA PHE A 133 -5.35 -46.97 -49.14
C PHE A 133 -4.38 -45.89 -48.63
N SER A 134 -3.37 -45.54 -49.40
CA SER A 134 -2.38 -44.53 -48.98
C SER A 134 -3.01 -43.14 -48.80
N GLU A 135 -3.92 -42.76 -49.70
CA GLU A 135 -4.71 -41.54 -49.63
C GLU A 135 -5.67 -41.57 -48.43
N SER A 136 -6.37 -42.69 -48.26
CA SER A 136 -7.26 -42.91 -47.10
C SER A 136 -6.54 -42.73 -45.78
N PHE A 137 -5.35 -43.32 -45.65
CA PHE A 137 -4.52 -43.20 -44.47
C PHE A 137 -4.01 -41.77 -44.24
N ARG A 138 -3.63 -41.03 -45.29
CA ARG A 138 -3.27 -39.60 -45.19
C ARG A 138 -4.44 -38.74 -44.71
N ARG A 139 -5.65 -38.98 -45.23
CA ARG A 139 -6.86 -38.26 -44.81
C ARG A 139 -7.23 -38.54 -43.36
N TYR A 140 -7.11 -39.78 -42.90
CA TYR A 140 -7.30 -40.17 -41.51
C TYR A 140 -6.29 -39.45 -40.59
N ARG A 141 -5.02 -39.48 -40.96
CA ARG A 141 -3.97 -38.74 -40.16
C ARG A 141 -4.26 -37.26 -40.10
N TYR A 142 -4.72 -36.66 -41.18
CA TYR A 142 -5.08 -35.24 -41.19
C TYR A 142 -6.21 -34.94 -40.20
N ILE A 143 -7.29 -35.71 -40.21
CA ILE A 143 -8.42 -35.55 -39.29
C ILE A 143 -7.94 -35.71 -37.84
N LYS A 144 -7.15 -36.70 -37.57
CA LYS A 144 -6.59 -36.95 -36.24
C LYS A 144 -5.75 -35.79 -35.75
N GLN A 145 -4.80 -35.32 -36.56
CA GLN A 145 -3.95 -34.16 -36.20
C GLN A 145 -4.79 -32.89 -36.03
N TYR A 146 -5.80 -32.67 -36.83
CA TYR A 146 -6.72 -31.54 -36.72
C TYR A 146 -7.51 -31.60 -35.40
N SER A 147 -8.02 -32.76 -35.01
CA SER A 147 -8.73 -32.98 -33.76
C SER A 147 -7.81 -32.71 -32.55
N GLU A 148 -6.60 -33.25 -32.59
CA GLU A 148 -5.58 -33.01 -31.54
C GLU A 148 -5.23 -31.50 -31.39
N TYR A 149 -5.12 -30.80 -32.53
CA TYR A 149 -4.89 -29.36 -32.57
C TYR A 149 -6.05 -28.57 -31.94
N CYS A 150 -7.29 -28.90 -32.27
CA CYS A 150 -8.47 -28.29 -31.68
C CYS A 150 -8.57 -28.52 -30.18
N GLN A 151 -8.26 -29.76 -29.72
CA GLN A 151 -8.21 -30.08 -28.32
C GLN A 151 -7.15 -29.22 -27.59
N LYS A 152 -5.95 -29.15 -28.13
CA LYS A 152 -4.85 -28.31 -27.55
C LYS A 152 -5.25 -26.84 -27.50
N LYS A 153 -5.89 -26.29 -28.52
CA LYS A 153 -6.41 -24.91 -28.49
C LYS A 153 -7.47 -24.69 -27.43
N THR A 154 -8.33 -25.68 -27.19
CA THR A 154 -9.32 -25.63 -26.10
C THR A 154 -8.64 -25.61 -24.72
N GLU A 155 -7.59 -26.41 -24.54
CA GLU A 155 -6.79 -26.44 -23.31
C GLU A 155 -6.07 -25.10 -23.07
N GLU A 156 -5.47 -24.50 -24.11
CA GLU A 156 -4.85 -23.17 -24.06
C GLU A 156 -5.87 -22.09 -23.63
N ILE A 157 -7.06 -22.08 -24.20
CA ILE A 157 -8.15 -21.16 -23.85
C ILE A 157 -8.58 -21.33 -22.40
N ASN A 158 -8.75 -22.56 -21.94
CA ASN A 158 -9.15 -22.84 -20.56
C ASN A 158 -8.05 -22.43 -19.55
N ALA A 159 -6.79 -22.68 -19.87
CA ALA A 159 -5.66 -22.24 -19.08
C ALA A 159 -5.59 -20.71 -18.97
N ALA A 160 -5.71 -20.01 -20.11
CA ALA A 160 -5.72 -18.54 -20.15
C ALA A 160 -6.92 -17.95 -19.37
N LYS A 161 -8.10 -18.56 -19.46
CA LYS A 161 -9.29 -18.17 -18.71
C LYS A 161 -9.10 -18.37 -17.20
N ALA A 162 -8.51 -19.49 -16.78
CA ALA A 162 -8.20 -19.76 -15.38
C ALA A 162 -7.20 -18.75 -14.83
N ALA A 163 -6.11 -18.47 -15.55
CA ALA A 163 -5.11 -17.49 -15.18
C ALA A 163 -5.70 -16.07 -15.07
N LEU A 164 -6.57 -15.68 -15.99
CA LEU A 164 -7.29 -14.39 -15.94
C LEU A 164 -8.18 -14.30 -14.69
N THR A 165 -8.93 -15.36 -14.39
CA THR A 165 -9.81 -15.41 -13.23
C THR A 165 -9.02 -15.28 -11.93
N GLU A 166 -7.89 -15.96 -11.79
CA GLU A 166 -6.99 -15.84 -10.64
C GLU A 166 -6.48 -14.41 -10.45
N LYS A 167 -6.04 -13.76 -11.54
CA LYS A 167 -5.57 -12.36 -11.50
C LYS A 167 -6.68 -11.39 -11.10
N LEU A 168 -7.91 -11.60 -11.58
CA LEU A 168 -9.06 -10.79 -11.18
C LEU A 168 -9.37 -10.94 -9.69
N GLN A 169 -9.41 -12.18 -9.18
CA GLN A 169 -9.60 -12.42 -7.74
C GLN A 169 -8.52 -11.79 -6.88
N LYS A 170 -7.25 -11.88 -7.31
CA LYS A 170 -6.13 -11.21 -6.63
C LYS A 170 -6.30 -9.70 -6.62
N THR A 171 -6.74 -9.13 -7.72
CA THR A 171 -7.01 -7.69 -7.84
C THR A 171 -8.08 -7.23 -6.84
N GLU A 172 -9.18 -7.98 -6.70
CA GLU A 172 -10.24 -7.65 -5.75
C GLU A 172 -9.76 -7.74 -4.28
N LYS A 173 -8.95 -8.74 -3.93
CA LYS A 173 -8.34 -8.83 -2.59
C LYS A 173 -7.48 -7.61 -2.28
N ILE A 174 -6.60 -7.21 -3.21
CA ILE A 174 -5.73 -6.04 -3.03
C ILE A 174 -6.53 -4.72 -3.00
N ARG A 175 -7.65 -4.63 -3.73
CA ARG A 175 -8.57 -3.47 -3.64
C ARG A 175 -9.22 -3.37 -2.26
N ALA A 176 -9.65 -4.48 -1.69
CA ALA A 176 -10.21 -4.52 -0.33
C ALA A 176 -9.17 -4.10 0.72
N GLU A 177 -7.94 -4.61 0.61
CA GLU A 177 -6.80 -4.20 1.44
C GLU A 177 -6.55 -2.68 1.36
N ARG A 178 -6.47 -2.13 0.13
CA ARG A 178 -6.33 -0.70 -0.08
C ARG A 178 -7.42 0.13 0.61
N LEU A 179 -8.68 -0.32 0.53
CA LEU A 179 -9.79 0.36 1.18
C LEU A 179 -9.63 0.36 2.71
N SER A 180 -9.20 -0.75 3.29
CA SER A 180 -8.91 -0.88 4.71
C SER A 180 -7.83 0.12 5.15
N VAL A 181 -6.70 0.16 4.45
CA VAL A 181 -5.58 1.08 4.74
C VAL A 181 -5.99 2.56 4.59
N LEU A 182 -6.81 2.89 3.59
CA LEU A 182 -7.36 4.24 3.42
C LEU A 182 -8.24 4.66 4.61
N ASN A 183 -9.09 3.75 5.09
CA ASN A 183 -9.95 4.00 6.24
C ASN A 183 -9.13 4.19 7.53
N GLU A 184 -8.09 3.38 7.71
CA GLU A 184 -7.17 3.53 8.83
C GLU A 184 -6.45 4.87 8.80
N ARG A 185 -5.90 5.27 7.64
CA ARG A 185 -5.28 6.58 7.45
C ARG A 185 -6.25 7.73 7.79
N LYS A 186 -7.52 7.62 7.37
CA LYS A 186 -8.54 8.62 7.70
C LYS A 186 -8.76 8.73 9.20
N LYS A 187 -8.86 7.59 9.91
CA LYS A 187 -8.99 7.56 11.37
C LYS A 187 -7.78 8.20 12.06
N GLU A 188 -6.56 7.88 11.62
CA GLU A 188 -5.34 8.45 12.19
C GLU A 188 -5.22 9.96 11.94
N ASN A 189 -5.60 10.46 10.77
CA ASN A 189 -5.66 11.90 10.49
C ASN A 189 -6.65 12.63 11.42
N THR A 190 -7.82 12.04 11.69
CA THR A 190 -8.78 12.63 12.63
C THR A 190 -8.23 12.70 14.05
N LYS A 191 -7.56 11.63 14.51
CA LYS A 191 -6.89 11.60 15.82
C LYS A 191 -5.78 12.65 15.89
N LEU A 192 -4.93 12.75 14.86
CA LEU A 192 -3.87 13.74 14.77
C LEU A 192 -4.41 15.17 14.89
N GLN A 193 -5.51 15.47 14.19
CA GLN A 193 -6.13 16.79 14.25
C GLN A 193 -6.65 17.11 15.65
N ASN A 194 -7.27 16.12 16.32
CA ASN A 194 -7.74 16.28 17.71
C ASN A 194 -6.58 16.52 18.68
N GLU A 195 -5.46 15.84 18.52
CA GLU A 195 -4.27 16.03 19.35
C GLU A 195 -3.63 17.40 19.13
N LYS A 196 -3.53 17.85 17.88
CA LYS A 196 -3.08 19.22 17.57
C LYS A 196 -3.99 20.28 18.19
N ASN A 197 -5.29 20.06 18.21
CA ASN A 197 -6.24 20.96 18.84
C ASN A 197 -6.03 21.00 20.39
N LYS A 198 -5.82 19.83 21.02
CA LYS A 198 -5.48 19.74 22.45
C LYS A 198 -4.16 20.45 22.77
N GLN A 199 -3.13 20.25 21.94
CA GLN A 199 -1.83 20.92 22.04
C GLN A 199 -1.98 22.43 22.00
N ASN A 200 -2.70 22.95 20.99
CA ASN A 200 -2.94 24.38 20.83
C ASN A 200 -3.67 24.99 22.03
N LYS A 201 -4.66 24.28 22.58
CA LYS A 201 -5.38 24.71 23.79
C LYS A 201 -4.43 24.78 24.98
N LEU A 202 -3.63 23.75 25.20
CA LEU A 202 -2.67 23.67 26.29
C LEU A 202 -1.62 24.78 26.22
N VAL A 203 -1.09 25.08 25.02
CA VAL A 203 -0.15 26.18 24.77
C VAL A 203 -0.79 27.54 25.07
N LYS A 204 -2.05 27.75 24.67
CA LYS A 204 -2.80 29.00 24.96
C LYS A 204 -2.98 29.17 26.48
N ASP A 205 -3.33 28.10 27.18
CA ASP A 205 -3.52 28.14 28.65
C ASP A 205 -2.20 28.44 29.38
N LEU A 206 -1.09 27.85 28.91
CA LEU A 206 0.25 28.18 29.46
C LEU A 206 0.62 29.63 29.27
N LYS A 207 0.44 30.18 28.04
CA LYS A 207 0.71 31.60 27.76
C LYS A 207 -0.15 32.55 28.61
N LYS A 208 -1.43 32.17 28.84
CA LYS A 208 -2.34 32.94 29.68
C LYS A 208 -1.84 32.98 31.12
N LYS A 209 -1.45 31.81 31.71
CA LYS A 209 -0.89 31.70 33.07
C LYS A 209 0.42 32.48 33.20
N GLU A 210 1.31 32.38 32.20
CA GLU A 210 2.57 33.15 32.21
C GLU A 210 2.33 34.64 32.27
N ARG A 211 1.39 35.16 31.44
CA ARG A 211 1.02 36.60 31.48
C ARG A 211 0.44 37.02 32.84
N GLN A 212 -0.42 36.19 33.42
CA GLN A 212 -0.99 36.45 34.73
C GLN A 212 0.11 36.52 35.84
N LEU A 213 1.05 35.56 35.83
CA LEU A 213 2.17 35.54 36.79
C LEU A 213 3.09 36.74 36.61
N LYS A 214 3.42 37.12 35.35
CA LYS A 214 4.22 38.34 35.08
C LYS A 214 3.53 39.61 35.55
N ALA A 215 2.21 39.72 35.39
CA ALA A 215 1.44 40.88 35.85
C ALA A 215 1.41 40.94 37.37
N GLU A 216 1.24 39.80 38.05
CA GLU A 216 1.26 39.71 39.50
C GLU A 216 2.63 40.06 40.10
N LEU A 217 3.69 39.53 39.52
CA LEU A 217 5.07 39.83 39.89
C LEU A 217 5.38 41.33 39.78
N LYS A 218 4.91 41.98 38.70
CA LYS A 218 5.04 43.43 38.50
C LYS A 218 4.27 44.24 39.56
N LYS A 219 3.08 43.78 39.98
CA LYS A 219 2.33 44.40 41.11
C LYS A 219 3.08 44.27 42.43
N GLN A 220 3.58 43.09 42.74
CA GLN A 220 4.33 42.84 43.97
C GLN A 220 5.63 43.66 44.05
N GLN A 221 6.38 43.77 42.94
CA GLN A 221 7.55 44.64 42.85
C GLN A 221 7.20 46.12 43.09
N LYS A 222 6.11 46.61 42.47
CA LYS A 222 5.65 47.99 42.72
C LYS A 222 5.25 48.22 44.18
N LEU A 223 4.62 47.24 44.85
CA LEU A 223 4.27 47.32 46.26
C LEU A 223 5.51 47.31 47.13
N ALA A 224 6.47 46.44 46.85
CA ALA A 224 7.75 46.39 47.58
C ALA A 224 8.52 47.71 47.49
N ASN A 225 8.64 48.28 46.28
CA ASN A 225 9.29 49.58 46.08
C ASN A 225 8.59 50.70 46.84
N LYS A 226 7.25 50.77 46.83
CA LYS A 226 6.48 51.72 47.61
C LYS A 226 6.66 51.57 49.13
N LEU A 227 6.82 50.33 49.61
CA LEU A 227 7.10 50.05 51.02
C LEU A 227 8.51 50.50 51.40
N ASN A 228 9.53 50.26 50.57
CA ASN A 228 10.87 50.72 50.76
C ASN A 228 10.95 52.24 50.80
N GLU A 229 10.37 52.96 49.84
CA GLU A 229 10.29 54.42 49.85
C GLU A 229 9.61 55.00 51.10
N LYS A 230 8.56 54.32 51.64
CA LYS A 230 7.89 54.72 52.87
C LYS A 230 8.75 54.44 54.11
N ASN A 231 9.53 53.36 54.11
CA ASN A 231 10.44 53.05 55.18
C ASN A 231 11.61 54.01 55.21
N GLU A 232 12.22 54.37 54.09
CA GLU A 232 13.30 55.37 53.99
C GLU A 232 12.83 56.75 54.49
N LYS A 233 11.60 57.18 54.12
CA LYS A 233 11.00 58.44 54.63
C LYS A 233 10.64 58.45 56.08
N LYS A 234 10.63 57.29 56.74
CA LYS A 234 10.41 57.24 58.23
C LYS A 234 11.68 57.14 59.04
N ILE A 235 12.81 56.85 58.37
CA ILE A 235 14.13 56.72 59.03
C ILE A 235 14.93 58.04 58.87
N ALA A 236 14.60 58.89 57.88
CA ALA A 236 15.06 60.25 57.69
C ALA A 236 14.19 61.23 58.54
#